data_7784a4c236d86ce317131fd24e63c772
#
_entry.id   7784a4c236d86ce317131fd24e63c772
#
_cell.length_a   1.000
_cell.length_b   1.000
_cell.length_c   1.000
_cell.angle_alpha   90.00
_cell.angle_beta   90.00
_cell.angle_gamma   90.00
#
_symmetry.space_group_name_H-M   'P 1'
#
loop_
_entity.id
_entity.type
_entity.pdbx_description
1 polymer ?
#
loop_
_entity_poly.entity_id
_entity_poly.type
_entity_poly.pdbx_seq_one_letter_code
_entity_poly.pdbx_strand_id
1 'polypeptide(L)'
;MPGVEPIEDGAEVEGLYAELLDFVEGRRSRLAWPLDLRLARSDFHRAVLTATARIPYGAVRSYAGIARELGRPSATRAVAQALRWNPLPIVVPCHRVIGLSGALTGYAGDKLTLKQRLLSVEGVPAVKTAHDFRVPRDAMYVRSPDGSAYCLPSCTWIPAEPPHELTLFGSPAHAEAAGLEPCSDCHPDLHPISR
;
A
#
# COMPACT_ATOMS: atom_id res chain seq x y z
N MET A 1 -12.10 25.74 8.12
CA MET A 1 -12.83 24.47 8.30
C MET A 1 -13.61 24.59 9.60
N PRO A 2 -14.92 24.60 9.61
CA PRO A 2 -15.68 24.72 10.84
C PRO A 2 -15.61 23.39 11.60
N GLY A 3 -15.23 23.43 12.86
CA GLY A 3 -15.44 22.37 13.84
C GLY A 3 -14.27 21.44 14.16
N VAL A 4 -13.03 21.78 13.80
CA VAL A 4 -11.85 21.05 14.29
C VAL A 4 -10.93 22.05 14.97
N GLU A 5 -10.90 22.04 16.29
CA GLU A 5 -9.91 22.79 17.07
C GLU A 5 -8.71 21.86 17.36
N PRO A 6 -7.46 22.29 17.07
CA PRO A 6 -6.31 21.53 17.50
C PRO A 6 -6.18 21.55 19.01
N ILE A 7 -6.03 20.39 19.61
CA ILE A 7 -5.74 20.24 21.05
C ILE A 7 -4.26 19.89 21.16
N GLU A 8 -3.49 20.67 21.89
CA GLU A 8 -2.12 20.36 22.28
C GLU A 8 -2.16 19.48 23.55
N ASP A 9 -1.96 18.17 23.38
CA ASP A 9 -1.63 17.26 24.47
C ASP A 9 -0.19 16.75 24.26
N GLY A 10 0.74 17.30 25.03
CA GLY A 10 2.16 16.99 24.87
C GLY A 10 2.51 15.51 25.07
N ALA A 11 1.87 14.85 26.03
CA ALA A 11 2.12 13.46 26.34
C ALA A 11 1.56 12.53 25.24
N GLU A 12 0.38 12.82 24.71
CA GLU A 12 -0.19 12.06 23.60
C GLU A 12 0.64 12.23 22.32
N VAL A 13 1.06 13.45 22.01
CA VAL A 13 1.91 13.75 20.85
C VAL A 13 3.28 13.04 20.95
N GLU A 14 3.91 13.02 22.12
CA GLU A 14 5.17 12.28 22.31
C GLU A 14 4.99 10.78 22.12
N GLY A 15 3.89 10.19 22.61
CA GLY A 15 3.55 8.79 22.41
C GLY A 15 3.33 8.45 20.92
N LEU A 16 2.55 9.25 20.20
CA LEU A 16 2.32 9.08 18.77
C LEU A 16 3.63 9.25 17.96
N TYR A 17 4.48 10.19 18.36
CA TYR A 17 5.77 10.40 17.71
C TYR A 17 6.70 9.20 17.90
N ALA A 18 6.77 8.63 19.10
CA ALA A 18 7.56 7.42 19.36
C ALA A 18 7.05 6.22 18.53
N GLU A 19 5.74 6.03 18.44
CA GLU A 19 5.14 5.00 17.57
C GLU A 19 5.49 5.19 16.09
N LEU A 20 5.47 6.44 15.62
CA LEU A 20 5.85 6.77 14.25
C LEU A 20 7.32 6.49 13.97
N LEU A 21 8.21 6.81 14.91
CA LEU A 21 9.63 6.48 14.81
C LEU A 21 9.84 4.96 14.72
N ASP A 22 9.19 4.19 15.60
CA ASP A 22 9.25 2.73 15.57
C ASP A 22 8.78 2.17 14.22
N PHE A 23 7.75 2.77 13.63
CA PHE A 23 7.25 2.37 12.32
C PHE A 23 8.28 2.66 11.20
N VAL A 24 8.84 3.86 11.13
CA VAL A 24 9.79 4.22 10.07
C VAL A 24 11.15 3.54 10.22
N GLU A 25 11.47 3.02 11.40
CA GLU A 25 12.64 2.20 11.68
C GLU A 25 12.38 0.68 11.56
N GLY A 26 11.16 0.29 11.19
CA GLY A 26 10.79 -1.11 10.98
C GLY A 26 10.57 -1.94 12.24
N ARG A 27 10.54 -1.32 13.42
CA ARG A 27 10.25 -1.99 14.70
C ARG A 27 8.75 -2.24 14.91
N ARG A 28 7.90 -1.53 14.18
CA ARG A 28 6.44 -1.64 14.22
C ARG A 28 5.88 -1.75 12.81
N SER A 29 4.96 -2.68 12.59
CA SER A 29 4.30 -2.88 11.30
C SER A 29 2.92 -2.21 11.17
N ARG A 30 2.38 -1.64 12.25
CA ARG A 30 1.05 -1.04 12.27
C ARG A 30 1.00 0.18 13.19
N LEU A 31 0.36 1.25 12.68
CA LEU A 31 -0.10 2.38 13.47
C LEU A 31 -1.61 2.23 13.63
N ALA A 32 -2.06 1.90 14.85
CA ALA A 32 -3.47 1.62 15.15
C ALA A 32 -4.21 2.89 15.62
N TRP A 33 -3.88 4.03 15.01
CA TRP A 33 -4.49 5.31 15.38
C TRP A 33 -5.93 5.43 14.85
N PRO A 34 -6.84 6.03 15.61
CA PRO A 34 -8.18 6.31 15.14
C PRO A 34 -8.11 7.29 13.95
N LEU A 35 -8.72 6.90 12.82
CA LEU A 35 -8.73 7.73 11.62
C LEU A 35 -9.95 8.64 11.63
N ASP A 36 -9.74 9.93 11.84
CA ASP A 36 -10.74 10.95 11.57
C ASP A 36 -10.60 11.48 10.14
N LEU A 37 -11.47 11.04 9.27
CA LEU A 37 -11.49 11.43 7.86
C LEU A 37 -12.38 12.65 7.58
N ARG A 38 -12.75 13.46 8.58
CA ARG A 38 -13.48 14.74 8.38
C ARG A 38 -12.69 15.75 7.54
N LEU A 39 -11.36 15.61 7.50
CA LEU A 39 -10.48 16.40 6.62
C LEU A 39 -10.55 15.99 5.13
N ALA A 40 -11.28 14.92 4.80
CA ALA A 40 -11.49 14.54 3.41
C ALA A 40 -12.34 15.61 2.70
N ARG A 41 -11.90 16.01 1.50
CA ARG A 41 -12.49 17.12 0.73
C ARG A 41 -13.81 16.77 0.04
N SER A 42 -14.12 15.47 -0.08
CA SER A 42 -15.34 14.93 -0.69
C SER A 42 -15.54 13.49 -0.27
N ASP A 43 -16.74 12.94 -0.54
CA ASP A 43 -17.04 11.52 -0.27
C ASP A 43 -16.14 10.59 -1.10
N PHE A 44 -15.84 10.94 -2.34
CA PHE A 44 -14.88 10.19 -3.15
C PHE A 44 -13.48 10.21 -2.53
N HIS A 45 -13.00 11.38 -2.06
CA HIS A 45 -11.71 11.48 -1.36
C HIS A 45 -11.70 10.60 -0.11
N ARG A 46 -12.77 10.64 0.69
CA ARG A 46 -12.93 9.80 1.89
C ARG A 46 -12.87 8.31 1.53
N ALA A 47 -13.60 7.89 0.48
CA ALA A 47 -13.58 6.50 0.02
C ALA A 47 -12.19 6.05 -0.43
N VAL A 48 -11.45 6.91 -1.15
CA VAL A 48 -10.06 6.62 -1.56
C VAL A 48 -9.14 6.47 -0.35
N LEU A 49 -9.21 7.37 0.64
CA LEU A 49 -8.41 7.27 1.86
C LEU A 49 -8.73 5.99 2.65
N THR A 50 -10.02 5.65 2.77
CA THR A 50 -10.47 4.42 3.44
C THR A 50 -9.96 3.16 2.74
N ALA A 51 -10.07 3.09 1.42
CA ALA A 51 -9.56 1.96 0.63
C ALA A 51 -8.03 1.84 0.77
N THR A 52 -7.33 2.98 0.78
CA THR A 52 -5.87 3.03 0.94
C THR A 52 -5.44 2.57 2.33
N ALA A 53 -6.16 2.96 3.38
CA ALA A 53 -5.85 2.56 4.76
C ALA A 53 -5.95 1.04 5.00
N ARG A 54 -6.66 0.32 4.13
CA ARG A 54 -6.80 -1.14 4.19
C ARG A 54 -5.64 -1.91 3.55
N ILE A 55 -4.74 -1.23 2.83
CA ILE A 55 -3.58 -1.91 2.21
C ILE A 55 -2.65 -2.38 3.32
N PRO A 56 -2.38 -3.70 3.43
CA PRO A 56 -1.55 -4.24 4.51
C PRO A 56 -0.11 -3.73 4.47
N TYR A 57 0.60 -3.84 5.59
CA TYR A 57 2.04 -3.65 5.68
C TYR A 57 2.77 -4.64 4.76
N GLY A 58 3.78 -4.19 4.06
CA GLY A 58 4.52 -5.02 3.11
C GLY A 58 3.77 -5.37 1.83
N ALA A 59 2.62 -4.71 1.58
CA ALA A 59 1.84 -4.89 0.36
C ALA A 59 1.70 -3.59 -0.44
N VAL A 60 1.46 -3.75 -1.75
CA VAL A 60 1.16 -2.63 -2.65
C VAL A 60 -0.05 -2.90 -3.52
N ARG A 61 -0.72 -1.84 -3.93
CA ARG A 61 -1.84 -1.86 -4.89
C ARG A 61 -1.65 -0.77 -5.95
N SER A 62 -2.28 -0.95 -7.11
CA SER A 62 -2.25 0.09 -8.14
C SER A 62 -3.33 1.15 -7.91
N TYR A 63 -3.10 2.37 -8.42
CA TYR A 63 -4.15 3.40 -8.49
C TYR A 63 -5.40 2.91 -9.23
N ALA A 64 -5.20 2.14 -10.30
CA ALA A 64 -6.30 1.54 -11.06
C ALA A 64 -7.06 0.50 -10.23
N GLY A 65 -6.38 -0.29 -9.39
CA GLY A 65 -6.99 -1.24 -8.48
C GLY A 65 -7.91 -0.58 -7.47
N ILE A 66 -7.47 0.54 -6.87
CA ILE A 66 -8.33 1.33 -5.96
C ILE A 66 -9.52 1.91 -6.72
N ALA A 67 -9.32 2.45 -7.92
CA ALA A 67 -10.40 3.00 -8.73
C ALA A 67 -11.49 1.95 -9.03
N ARG A 68 -11.10 0.72 -9.34
CA ARG A 68 -12.03 -0.40 -9.59
C ARG A 68 -12.75 -0.86 -8.34
N GLU A 69 -12.05 -1.01 -7.20
CA GLU A 69 -12.67 -1.34 -5.91
C GLU A 69 -13.79 -0.35 -5.56
N LEU A 70 -13.60 0.92 -5.90
CA LEU A 70 -14.59 1.97 -5.68
C LEU A 70 -15.70 2.02 -6.76
N GLY A 71 -15.75 1.03 -7.68
CA GLY A 71 -16.73 0.99 -8.78
C GLY A 71 -16.52 2.08 -9.84
N ARG A 72 -15.32 2.69 -9.91
CA ARG A 72 -15.01 3.80 -10.83
C ARG A 72 -13.72 3.52 -11.63
N PRO A 73 -13.67 2.51 -12.50
CA PRO A 73 -12.44 2.05 -13.16
C PRO A 73 -11.73 3.13 -13.99
N SER A 74 -12.46 4.11 -14.52
CA SER A 74 -11.89 5.26 -15.24
C SER A 74 -11.29 6.35 -14.34
N ALA A 75 -11.49 6.28 -13.02
CA ALA A 75 -11.12 7.33 -12.08
C ALA A 75 -9.66 7.26 -11.57
N THR A 76 -8.76 6.55 -12.24
CA THR A 76 -7.35 6.36 -11.81
C THR A 76 -6.64 7.68 -11.51
N ARG A 77 -6.82 8.71 -12.36
CA ARG A 77 -6.24 10.04 -12.14
C ARG A 77 -6.87 10.74 -10.93
N ALA A 78 -8.17 10.58 -10.72
CA ALA A 78 -8.87 11.15 -9.58
C ALA A 78 -8.41 10.49 -8.26
N VAL A 79 -8.12 9.17 -8.24
CA VAL A 79 -7.51 8.48 -7.11
C VAL A 79 -6.12 9.06 -6.81
N ALA A 80 -5.27 9.24 -7.82
CA ALA A 80 -3.96 9.84 -7.64
C ALA A 80 -4.05 11.28 -7.07
N GLN A 81 -5.00 12.07 -7.56
CA GLN A 81 -5.24 13.41 -7.07
C GLN A 81 -5.77 13.42 -5.62
N ALA A 82 -6.65 12.49 -5.27
CA ALA A 82 -7.13 12.32 -3.89
C ALA A 82 -5.97 12.01 -2.95
N LEU A 83 -5.09 11.08 -3.31
CA LEU A 83 -3.92 10.71 -2.50
C LEU A 83 -2.87 11.81 -2.41
N ARG A 84 -2.78 12.71 -3.38
CA ARG A 84 -1.94 13.92 -3.28
C ARG A 84 -2.35 14.81 -2.10
N TRP A 85 -3.63 14.78 -1.74
CA TRP A 85 -4.20 15.54 -0.64
C TRP A 85 -4.46 14.67 0.60
N ASN A 86 -3.71 13.59 0.77
CA ASN A 86 -3.76 12.78 1.97
C ASN A 86 -3.34 13.62 3.19
N PRO A 87 -4.24 13.84 4.17
CA PRO A 87 -3.92 14.66 5.34
C PRO A 87 -3.07 13.93 6.39
N LEU A 88 -2.98 12.59 6.31
CA LEU A 88 -2.31 11.74 7.29
C LEU A 88 -1.35 10.76 6.59
N PRO A 89 -0.25 11.25 5.97
CA PRO A 89 0.73 10.37 5.32
C PRO A 89 1.30 9.36 6.33
N ILE A 90 1.64 8.17 5.86
CA ILE A 90 2.08 7.00 6.61
C ILE A 90 0.91 6.30 7.30
N VAL A 91 0.12 6.96 8.12
CA VAL A 91 -1.08 6.38 8.78
C VAL A 91 -2.09 5.94 7.73
N VAL A 92 -2.42 6.81 6.75
CA VAL A 92 -3.04 6.41 5.49
C VAL A 92 -1.92 6.14 4.48
N PRO A 93 -1.58 4.88 4.18
CA PRO A 93 -0.33 4.51 3.55
C PRO A 93 -0.34 4.73 2.03
N CYS A 94 -0.46 5.99 1.59
CA CYS A 94 -0.46 6.33 0.17
C CYS A 94 0.86 5.96 -0.54
N HIS A 95 1.94 5.73 0.21
CA HIS A 95 3.18 5.17 -0.33
C HIS A 95 3.03 3.74 -0.86
N ARG A 96 2.04 2.95 -0.36
CA ARG A 96 1.71 1.60 -0.86
C ARG A 96 0.91 1.61 -2.16
N VAL A 97 0.57 2.79 -2.69
CA VAL A 97 -0.16 2.91 -3.97
C VAL A 97 0.81 3.27 -5.08
N ILE A 98 0.88 2.41 -6.11
CA ILE A 98 1.87 2.47 -7.19
C ILE A 98 1.20 2.54 -8.56
N GLY A 99 1.95 2.85 -9.60
CA GLY A 99 1.50 2.75 -10.98
C GLY A 99 1.23 1.30 -11.39
N LEU A 100 0.41 1.11 -12.41
CA LEU A 100 0.05 -0.21 -12.92
C LEU A 100 1.28 -1.02 -13.37
N SER A 101 2.28 -0.36 -13.94
CA SER A 101 3.55 -0.97 -14.34
C SER A 101 4.51 -1.27 -13.17
N GLY A 102 4.12 -0.99 -11.92
CA GLY A 102 5.00 -1.03 -10.76
C GLY A 102 5.74 0.29 -10.50
N ALA A 103 5.66 1.28 -11.39
CA ALA A 103 6.35 2.55 -11.23
C ALA A 103 5.91 3.28 -9.95
N LEU A 104 6.88 3.80 -9.21
CA LEU A 104 6.61 4.71 -8.11
C LEU A 104 6.31 6.08 -8.72
N THR A 105 5.06 6.48 -8.65
CA THR A 105 4.60 7.76 -9.17
C THR A 105 4.12 8.64 -8.02
N GLY A 106 4.47 9.91 -8.04
CA GLY A 106 4.01 10.97 -7.15
C GLY A 106 3.95 10.63 -5.66
N TYR A 107 4.74 11.32 -4.84
CA TYR A 107 4.64 11.25 -3.38
C TYR A 107 5.06 12.59 -2.79
N ALA A 108 4.17 13.23 -2.02
CA ALA A 108 4.44 14.50 -1.37
C ALA A 108 5.19 15.52 -2.28
N GLY A 109 4.70 15.70 -3.51
CA GLY A 109 5.38 16.43 -4.58
C GLY A 109 6.31 15.53 -5.38
N ASP A 110 7.62 15.70 -5.23
CA ASP A 110 8.69 14.99 -5.95
C ASP A 110 9.49 14.01 -5.06
N LYS A 111 9.02 13.72 -3.85
CA LYS A 111 9.75 12.92 -2.85
C LYS A 111 9.66 11.41 -3.07
N LEU A 112 9.95 10.95 -4.28
CA LEU A 112 9.91 9.52 -4.63
C LEU A 112 10.90 8.67 -3.84
N THR A 113 12.07 9.22 -3.50
CA THR A 113 13.06 8.56 -2.65
C THR A 113 12.48 8.24 -1.27
N LEU A 114 11.66 9.13 -0.69
CA LEU A 114 10.99 8.86 0.59
C LEU A 114 9.98 7.71 0.45
N LYS A 115 9.19 7.72 -0.63
CA LYS A 115 8.26 6.61 -0.93
C LYS A 115 9.00 5.28 -1.05
N GLN A 116 10.11 5.26 -1.79
CA GLN A 116 10.96 4.09 -1.94
C GLN A 116 11.49 3.60 -0.59
N ARG A 117 11.98 4.51 0.27
CA ARG A 117 12.49 4.16 1.61
C ARG A 117 11.40 3.55 2.49
N LEU A 118 10.20 4.13 2.51
CA LEU A 118 9.06 3.58 3.26
C LEU A 118 8.71 2.16 2.77
N LEU A 119 8.64 1.94 1.46
CA LEU A 119 8.41 0.61 0.90
C LEU A 119 9.53 -0.38 1.27
N SER A 120 10.79 0.05 1.26
CA SER A 120 11.93 -0.80 1.65
C SER A 120 11.88 -1.19 3.12
N VAL A 121 11.51 -0.28 4.03
CA VAL A 121 11.29 -0.59 5.45
C VAL A 121 10.21 -1.67 5.61
N GLU A 122 9.18 -1.63 4.77
CA GLU A 122 8.11 -2.62 4.74
C GLU A 122 8.46 -3.90 3.96
N GLY A 123 9.72 -4.09 3.57
CA GLY A 123 10.17 -5.29 2.84
C GLY A 123 9.63 -5.40 1.42
N VAL A 124 9.08 -4.33 0.84
CA VAL A 124 8.67 -4.28 -0.56
C VAL A 124 9.88 -3.90 -1.42
N PRO A 125 10.30 -4.74 -2.38
CA PRO A 125 11.41 -4.42 -3.26
C PRO A 125 11.05 -3.23 -4.16
N ALA A 126 11.87 -2.19 -4.13
CA ALA A 126 11.73 -1.04 -5.01
C ALA A 126 13.10 -0.71 -5.62
N VAL A 127 13.29 -1.10 -6.87
CA VAL A 127 14.54 -0.97 -7.58
C VAL A 127 14.63 0.38 -8.31
N LYS A 128 15.83 0.94 -8.38
CA LYS A 128 16.09 2.16 -9.13
C LYS A 128 16.17 1.82 -10.62
N THR A 129 15.48 2.60 -11.42
CA THR A 129 15.58 2.58 -12.89
C THR A 129 16.39 3.78 -13.38
N ALA A 130 16.56 3.94 -14.69
CA ALA A 130 17.31 5.09 -15.26
C ALA A 130 16.73 6.45 -14.81
N HIS A 131 15.43 6.55 -14.61
CA HIS A 131 14.75 7.84 -14.35
C HIS A 131 13.92 7.84 -13.05
N ASP A 132 13.67 6.65 -12.43
CA ASP A 132 12.69 6.53 -11.37
C ASP A 132 12.93 5.29 -10.50
N PHE A 133 11.92 4.90 -9.69
CA PHE A 133 11.89 3.64 -8.93
C PHE A 133 10.72 2.79 -9.38
N ARG A 134 10.90 1.45 -9.32
CA ARG A 134 9.88 0.50 -9.70
C ARG A 134 9.83 -0.69 -8.74
N VAL A 135 8.63 -1.15 -8.42
CA VAL A 135 8.39 -2.44 -7.78
C VAL A 135 8.38 -3.51 -8.87
N PRO A 136 9.32 -4.47 -8.89
CA PRO A 136 9.33 -5.57 -9.84
C PRO A 136 8.22 -6.56 -9.47
N ARG A 137 7.22 -6.72 -10.33
CA ARG A 137 6.04 -7.55 -10.05
C ARG A 137 6.36 -9.04 -9.99
N ASP A 138 7.34 -9.47 -10.74
CA ASP A 138 7.89 -10.83 -10.78
C ASP A 138 8.63 -11.22 -9.49
N ALA A 139 9.02 -10.24 -8.68
CA ALA A 139 9.60 -10.43 -7.36
C ALA A 139 8.58 -10.25 -6.21
N MET A 140 7.29 -10.30 -6.51
CA MET A 140 6.20 -10.09 -5.53
C MET A 140 5.25 -11.28 -5.52
N TYR A 141 4.78 -11.65 -4.33
CA TYR A 141 3.68 -12.61 -4.19
C TYR A 141 2.35 -11.93 -4.51
N VAL A 142 1.46 -12.67 -5.16
CA VAL A 142 0.21 -12.14 -5.69
C VAL A 142 -0.95 -12.70 -4.88
N ARG A 143 -1.86 -11.86 -4.40
CA ARG A 143 -3.12 -12.34 -3.83
C ARG A 143 -3.94 -13.04 -4.90
N SER A 144 -4.46 -14.23 -4.60
CA SER A 144 -5.34 -14.97 -5.51
C SER A 144 -6.60 -14.16 -5.86
N PRO A 145 -7.22 -14.39 -7.05
CA PRO A 145 -8.41 -13.66 -7.47
C PRO A 145 -9.61 -13.83 -6.52
N ASP A 146 -9.76 -14.99 -5.89
CA ASP A 146 -10.77 -15.27 -4.87
C ASP A 146 -10.45 -14.65 -3.49
N GLY A 147 -9.20 -14.19 -3.32
CA GLY A 147 -8.74 -13.50 -2.12
C GLY A 147 -8.39 -14.39 -0.94
N SER A 148 -8.33 -15.72 -1.12
CA SER A 148 -8.06 -16.70 -0.05
C SER A 148 -6.58 -17.00 0.15
N ALA A 149 -5.78 -16.95 -0.93
CA ALA A 149 -4.40 -17.38 -0.94
C ALA A 149 -3.42 -16.33 -1.48
N TYR A 150 -2.13 -16.59 -1.25
CA TYR A 150 -1.06 -15.90 -1.97
C TYR A 150 -0.32 -16.88 -2.90
N CYS A 151 0.02 -16.40 -4.07
CA CYS A 151 0.57 -17.17 -5.17
C CYS A 151 1.93 -16.62 -5.63
N LEU A 152 2.71 -17.47 -6.29
CA LEU A 152 3.81 -17.02 -7.13
C LEU A 152 3.28 -16.20 -8.32
N PRO A 153 4.01 -15.22 -8.84
CA PRO A 153 3.59 -14.44 -10.01
C PRO A 153 3.42 -15.29 -11.28
N SER A 154 4.07 -16.46 -11.34
CA SER A 154 3.97 -17.44 -12.41
C SER A 154 2.85 -18.48 -12.24
N CYS A 155 2.06 -18.40 -11.16
CA CYS A 155 1.00 -19.35 -10.89
C CYS A 155 -0.08 -19.33 -11.98
N THR A 156 -0.57 -20.52 -12.35
CA THR A 156 -1.62 -20.69 -13.38
C THR A 156 -2.95 -20.04 -13.00
N TRP A 157 -3.21 -19.85 -11.70
CA TRP A 157 -4.40 -19.14 -11.19
C TRP A 157 -4.30 -17.62 -11.40
N ILE A 158 -3.09 -17.10 -11.63
CA ILE A 158 -2.89 -15.68 -11.89
C ILE A 158 -2.97 -15.47 -13.41
N PRO A 159 -3.94 -14.70 -13.92
CA PRO A 159 -4.04 -14.41 -15.35
C PRO A 159 -2.74 -13.82 -15.91
N ALA A 160 -2.39 -14.16 -17.15
CA ALA A 160 -1.19 -13.63 -17.83
C ALA A 160 -1.18 -12.09 -17.88
N GLU A 161 -2.36 -11.47 -18.04
CA GLU A 161 -2.58 -10.06 -17.74
C GLU A 161 -3.34 -9.95 -16.42
N PRO A 162 -2.61 -9.93 -15.28
CA PRO A 162 -3.26 -9.96 -13.99
C PRO A 162 -4.15 -8.73 -13.81
N PRO A 163 -5.36 -8.91 -13.25
CA PRO A 163 -6.28 -7.82 -12.97
C PRO A 163 -5.58 -6.69 -12.23
N HIS A 164 -5.90 -5.46 -12.57
CA HIS A 164 -5.34 -4.26 -11.96
C HIS A 164 -5.64 -4.15 -10.46
N GLU A 165 -6.52 -5.00 -9.97
CA GLU A 165 -7.02 -5.07 -8.59
C GLU A 165 -6.12 -5.82 -7.64
N LEU A 166 -5.17 -6.60 -8.16
CA LEU A 166 -4.36 -7.48 -7.32
C LEU A 166 -3.53 -6.70 -6.30
N THR A 167 -3.54 -7.23 -5.09
CA THR A 167 -2.62 -6.85 -4.03
C THR A 167 -1.36 -7.68 -4.17
N LEU A 168 -0.20 -7.03 -4.14
CA LEU A 168 1.10 -7.68 -4.22
C LEU A 168 1.80 -7.57 -2.86
N PHE A 169 2.41 -8.65 -2.40
CA PHE A 169 3.11 -8.73 -1.13
C PHE A 169 4.61 -8.90 -1.33
N GLY A 170 5.39 -8.21 -0.49
CA GLY A 170 6.84 -8.32 -0.51
C GLY A 170 7.36 -9.67 0.03
N SER A 171 6.61 -10.38 0.86
CA SER A 171 7.03 -11.67 1.42
C SER A 171 5.84 -12.56 1.77
N PRO A 172 6.04 -13.89 1.91
CA PRO A 172 5.04 -14.81 2.46
C PRO A 172 4.52 -14.36 3.82
N ALA A 173 5.42 -14.00 4.74
CA ALA A 173 5.05 -13.55 6.09
C ALA A 173 4.09 -12.35 6.09
N HIS A 174 4.23 -11.42 5.14
CA HIS A 174 3.30 -10.30 5.01
C HIS A 174 1.94 -10.74 4.47
N ALA A 175 1.90 -11.70 3.56
CA ALA A 175 0.66 -12.26 3.05
C ALA A 175 -0.09 -13.05 4.14
N GLU A 176 0.61 -13.87 4.89
CA GLU A 176 0.09 -14.64 6.03
C GLU A 176 -0.42 -13.71 7.15
N ALA A 177 0.33 -12.65 7.47
CA ALA A 177 -0.12 -11.62 8.42
C ALA A 177 -1.38 -10.87 7.96
N ALA A 178 -1.66 -10.88 6.65
CA ALA A 178 -2.89 -10.37 6.07
C ALA A 178 -4.02 -11.41 5.99
N GLY A 179 -3.80 -12.62 6.54
CA GLY A 179 -4.79 -13.70 6.62
C GLY A 179 -4.88 -14.55 5.37
N LEU A 180 -3.84 -14.60 4.54
CA LEU A 180 -3.81 -15.44 3.34
C LEU A 180 -3.05 -16.74 3.60
N GLU A 181 -3.53 -17.83 3.01
CA GLU A 181 -2.86 -19.12 3.02
C GLU A 181 -1.95 -19.28 1.79
N PRO A 182 -0.90 -20.13 1.83
CA PRO A 182 -0.14 -20.44 0.64
C PRO A 182 -1.01 -21.18 -0.39
N CYS A 183 -0.87 -20.82 -1.66
CA CYS A 183 -1.60 -21.48 -2.74
C CYS A 183 -1.22 -22.96 -2.86
N SER A 184 -2.21 -23.86 -2.89
CA SER A 184 -2.01 -25.30 -2.99
C SER A 184 -1.46 -25.80 -4.32
N ASP A 185 -1.49 -24.96 -5.37
CA ASP A 185 -1.01 -25.36 -6.69
C ASP A 185 0.43 -24.94 -6.96
N CYS A 186 0.82 -23.72 -6.59
CA CYS A 186 2.17 -23.23 -6.84
C CYS A 186 3.10 -23.30 -5.61
N HIS A 187 2.56 -23.66 -4.44
CA HIS A 187 3.32 -23.88 -3.19
C HIS A 187 4.39 -22.78 -2.94
N PRO A 188 4.01 -21.51 -2.78
CA PRO A 188 4.97 -20.42 -2.61
C PRO A 188 5.75 -20.50 -1.29
N ASP A 189 5.27 -21.28 -0.32
CA ASP A 189 5.91 -21.63 0.93
C ASP A 189 7.09 -22.58 0.74
N LEU A 190 6.96 -23.54 -0.20
CA LEU A 190 8.01 -24.51 -0.54
C LEU A 190 8.98 -24.00 -1.61
N HIS A 191 8.51 -23.10 -2.47
CA HIS A 191 9.26 -22.54 -3.60
C HIS A 191 9.28 -21.02 -3.54
N PRO A 192 9.94 -20.40 -2.53
CA PRO A 192 9.93 -18.95 -2.40
C PRO A 192 10.66 -18.27 -3.56
N ILE A 193 10.23 -17.04 -3.88
CA ILE A 193 10.87 -16.20 -4.89
C ILE A 193 12.33 -15.94 -4.44
N SER A 194 13.29 -16.34 -5.28
CA SER A 194 14.70 -16.03 -5.06
C SER A 194 14.94 -14.53 -5.23
N ARG A 195 15.58 -13.89 -4.27
CA ARG A 195 15.91 -12.46 -4.26
C ARG A 195 17.39 -12.22 -4.48
#